data_ae99f2402dcf760d03bb610000633abe
#
_entry.id   ae99f2402dcf760d03bb610000633abe
#
_cell.length_a   1.000
_cell.length_b   1.000
_cell.length_c   1.000
_cell.angle_alpha   90.00
_cell.angle_beta   90.00
_cell.angle_gamma   90.00
#
_symmetry.space_group_name_H-M   'P 1'
#
loop_
_entity.id
_entity.type
_entity.pdbx_description
1 polymer ?
#
loop_
_entity_poly.entity_id
_entity_poly.type
_entity_poly.pdbx_seq_one_letter_code
_entity_poly.pdbx_strand_id
1 'polypeptide(L)'
;MRLLEIVRSDATGNDVIASAFALAKKIRKIGVLSKVCFGFIGNRMMDPYAREAQRLVLEGATPAQVDSALENFGMAMGILAVFDMAGVDVGVKVRKANPQQGSSDPSFYRADAVLFGQNWIGQKTGKGYYRYEQGSRERHPHPEAQALLAEEAKKLGIAQRTDITEQEIVERCIYSMINEGAKILEEGVALRPGDIDVVYTSGYGFPRRRGGPMFFADEIGLSTVLAGIEKYGKRLHAEDWQPAPLLKKLAAENGTFAAWHAARSKKG
;
A
#
# COMPACT_ATOMS: atom_id res chain seq x y z
N MET A 1 -8.12 11.06 -11.72
CA MET A 1 -7.04 11.17 -10.72
C MET A 1 -6.34 12.50 -10.87
N ARG A 2 -6.10 13.21 -9.77
CA ARG A 2 -5.46 14.54 -9.79
C ARG A 2 -3.94 14.47 -9.67
N LEU A 3 -3.39 13.39 -9.15
CA LEU A 3 -1.95 13.18 -8.97
C LEU A 3 -1.21 13.03 -10.30
N LEU A 4 0.00 13.57 -10.34
CA LEU A 4 1.04 13.31 -11.35
C LEU A 4 2.39 13.18 -10.64
N GLU A 5 2.95 11.97 -10.57
CA GLU A 5 4.32 11.76 -10.11
C GLU A 5 5.30 12.16 -11.23
N ILE A 6 6.13 13.15 -10.94
CA ILE A 6 7.20 13.62 -11.84
C ILE A 6 8.47 12.90 -11.42
N VAL A 7 8.94 12.00 -12.27
CA VAL A 7 10.08 11.13 -11.92
C VAL A 7 11.37 11.71 -12.49
N ARG A 8 12.37 11.94 -11.62
CA ARG A 8 13.69 12.40 -12.02
C ARG A 8 14.73 11.31 -11.83
N SER A 9 15.67 11.24 -12.77
CA SER A 9 16.96 10.58 -12.60
C SER A 9 18.04 11.59 -12.16
N ASP A 10 19.24 11.11 -11.89
CA ASP A 10 20.37 12.00 -11.55
C ASP A 10 20.83 12.84 -12.77
N ALA A 11 20.48 12.43 -14.00
CA ALA A 11 20.74 13.17 -15.24
C ALA A 11 19.65 14.19 -15.60
N THR A 12 18.55 14.28 -14.83
CA THR A 12 17.44 15.19 -15.13
C THR A 12 17.76 16.61 -14.68
N GLY A 13 17.85 17.55 -15.63
CA GLY A 13 18.11 18.95 -15.35
C GLY A 13 16.98 19.65 -14.59
N ASN A 14 17.32 20.67 -13.82
CA ASN A 14 16.32 21.43 -13.03
C ASN A 14 15.31 22.18 -13.91
N ASP A 15 15.71 22.61 -15.10
CA ASP A 15 14.86 23.24 -16.11
C ASP A 15 13.80 22.29 -16.64
N VAL A 16 14.15 21.00 -16.83
CA VAL A 16 13.22 19.93 -17.22
C VAL A 16 12.21 19.70 -16.11
N ILE A 17 12.68 19.61 -14.85
CA ILE A 17 11.80 19.44 -13.68
C ILE A 17 10.83 20.63 -13.59
N ALA A 18 11.33 21.86 -13.71
CA ALA A 18 10.49 23.06 -13.66
C ALA A 18 9.42 23.04 -14.78
N SER A 19 9.81 22.65 -16.00
CA SER A 19 8.91 22.53 -17.15
C SER A 19 7.82 21.45 -16.90
N ALA A 20 8.19 20.32 -16.30
CA ALA A 20 7.26 19.26 -15.96
C ALA A 20 6.22 19.72 -14.91
N PHE A 21 6.65 20.49 -13.89
CA PHE A 21 5.73 21.09 -12.91
C PHE A 21 4.82 22.15 -13.57
N ALA A 22 5.34 22.97 -14.46
CA ALA A 22 4.55 23.95 -15.23
C ALA A 22 3.49 23.24 -16.08
N LEU A 23 3.85 22.13 -16.75
CA LEU A 23 2.91 21.30 -17.48
C LEU A 23 1.86 20.69 -16.56
N ALA A 24 2.26 20.09 -15.42
CA ALA A 24 1.33 19.55 -14.43
C ALA A 24 0.27 20.58 -14.03
N LYS A 25 0.71 21.81 -13.71
CA LYS A 25 -0.21 22.92 -13.40
C LYS A 25 -1.15 23.24 -14.56
N LYS A 26 -0.64 23.35 -15.78
CA LYS A 26 -1.42 23.66 -16.99
C LYS A 26 -2.52 22.62 -17.25
N ILE A 27 -2.25 21.33 -17.03
CA ILE A 27 -3.21 20.24 -17.16
C ILE A 27 -4.01 19.98 -15.88
N ARG A 28 -3.95 20.89 -14.90
CA ARG A 28 -4.69 20.84 -13.61
C ARG A 28 -4.39 19.58 -12.79
N LYS A 29 -3.14 19.11 -12.82
CA LYS A 29 -2.65 18.02 -11.96
C LYS A 29 -1.84 18.57 -10.79
N ILE A 30 -1.77 17.79 -9.74
CA ILE A 30 -0.90 18.04 -8.60
C ILE A 30 0.38 17.26 -8.86
N GLY A 31 1.46 17.98 -9.19
CA GLY A 31 2.77 17.40 -9.42
C GLY A 31 3.48 17.08 -8.10
N VAL A 32 4.05 15.89 -8.00
CA VAL A 32 4.95 15.49 -6.91
C VAL A 32 6.23 14.94 -7.51
N LEU A 33 7.37 15.40 -7.00
CA LEU A 33 8.68 14.93 -7.47
C LEU A 33 9.06 13.63 -6.77
N SER A 34 9.45 12.64 -7.56
CA SER A 34 9.98 11.37 -7.11
C SER A 34 11.33 11.08 -7.74
N LYS A 35 12.25 10.44 -7.00
CA LYS A 35 13.42 9.79 -7.60
C LYS A 35 12.99 8.49 -8.30
N VAL A 36 13.81 8.07 -9.27
CA VAL A 36 13.63 6.76 -9.91
C VAL A 36 13.79 5.64 -8.89
N CYS A 37 12.75 4.83 -8.75
CA CYS A 37 12.76 3.52 -8.09
C CYS A 37 11.60 2.69 -8.63
N PHE A 38 11.58 1.38 -8.33
CA PHE A 38 10.42 0.54 -8.69
C PHE A 38 9.17 1.01 -7.94
N GLY A 39 8.10 1.31 -8.69
CA GLY A 39 6.82 1.76 -8.11
C GLY A 39 6.78 3.23 -7.68
N PHE A 40 7.87 3.97 -7.81
CA PHE A 40 8.01 5.36 -7.36
C PHE A 40 7.55 5.55 -5.90
N ILE A 41 6.77 6.59 -5.59
CA ILE A 41 6.22 6.76 -4.24
C ILE A 41 4.95 5.94 -4.06
N GLY A 42 3.98 6.14 -4.95
CA GLY A 42 2.63 5.64 -4.74
C GLY A 42 2.52 4.12 -4.80
N ASN A 43 2.95 3.49 -5.91
CA ASN A 43 2.86 2.04 -6.06
C ASN A 43 3.82 1.30 -5.13
N ARG A 44 5.00 1.87 -4.81
CA ARG A 44 5.94 1.26 -3.89
C ARG A 44 5.36 1.12 -2.48
N MET A 45 4.70 2.16 -1.97
CA MET A 45 4.02 2.09 -0.67
C MET A 45 2.71 1.28 -0.71
N MET A 46 2.07 1.17 -1.87
CA MET A 46 0.88 0.33 -2.04
C MET A 46 1.22 -1.16 -1.92
N ASP A 47 2.44 -1.57 -2.27
CA ASP A 47 2.84 -2.98 -2.27
C ASP A 47 2.68 -3.63 -0.88
N PRO A 48 3.34 -3.18 0.21
CA PRO A 48 3.17 -3.78 1.52
C PRO A 48 1.73 -3.69 2.06
N TYR A 49 1.02 -2.60 1.78
CA TYR A 49 -0.39 -2.42 2.13
C TYR A 49 -1.28 -3.49 1.50
N ALA A 50 -1.13 -3.72 0.20
CA ALA A 50 -1.92 -4.69 -0.54
C ALA A 50 -1.52 -6.14 -0.21
N ARG A 51 -0.23 -6.39 0.03
CA ARG A 51 0.28 -7.69 0.47
C ARG A 51 -0.37 -8.12 1.78
N GLU A 52 -0.44 -7.23 2.76
CA GLU A 52 -1.07 -7.54 4.05
C GLU A 52 -2.58 -7.79 3.91
N ALA A 53 -3.28 -7.03 3.07
CA ALA A 53 -4.69 -7.29 2.80
C ALA A 53 -4.93 -8.71 2.23
N GLN A 54 -4.07 -9.17 1.32
CA GLN A 54 -4.16 -10.52 0.76
C GLN A 54 -3.82 -11.60 1.79
N ARG A 55 -2.82 -11.37 2.63
CA ARG A 55 -2.48 -12.31 3.72
C ARG A 55 -3.61 -12.45 4.72
N LEU A 56 -4.29 -11.36 5.08
CA LEU A 56 -5.47 -11.39 5.94
C LEU A 56 -6.58 -12.28 5.35
N VAL A 57 -6.78 -12.23 4.03
CA VAL A 57 -7.75 -13.12 3.37
C VAL A 57 -7.28 -14.59 3.43
N LEU A 58 -6.01 -14.88 3.21
CA LEU A 58 -5.47 -16.22 3.37
C LEU A 58 -5.55 -16.72 4.83
N GLU A 59 -5.49 -15.82 5.81
CA GLU A 59 -5.64 -16.13 7.23
C GLU A 59 -7.10 -16.33 7.66
N GLY A 60 -8.09 -16.10 6.78
CA GLY A 60 -9.51 -16.37 7.03
C GLY A 60 -10.42 -15.13 7.08
N ALA A 61 -9.89 -13.91 6.97
CA ALA A 61 -10.74 -12.74 6.79
C ALA A 61 -11.46 -12.79 5.44
N THR A 62 -12.72 -12.39 5.40
CA THR A 62 -13.40 -12.23 4.12
C THR A 62 -12.91 -10.96 3.40
N PRO A 63 -12.93 -10.90 2.06
CA PRO A 63 -12.63 -9.65 1.35
C PRO A 63 -13.48 -8.47 1.84
N ALA A 64 -14.74 -8.70 2.16
CA ALA A 64 -15.63 -7.68 2.70
C ALA A 64 -15.19 -7.16 4.07
N GLN A 65 -14.69 -8.03 4.97
CA GLN A 65 -14.13 -7.59 6.26
C GLN A 65 -12.90 -6.69 6.06
N VAL A 66 -11.97 -7.10 5.19
CA VAL A 66 -10.75 -6.33 4.93
C VAL A 66 -11.10 -4.97 4.33
N ASP A 67 -11.91 -4.95 3.28
CA ASP A 67 -12.25 -3.71 2.58
C ASP A 67 -13.10 -2.78 3.46
N SER A 68 -14.08 -3.31 4.21
CA SER A 68 -14.90 -2.49 5.12
C SER A 68 -14.07 -1.87 6.24
N ALA A 69 -13.11 -2.59 6.82
CA ALA A 69 -12.20 -2.04 7.83
C ALA A 69 -11.40 -0.85 7.29
N LEU A 70 -10.90 -0.95 6.06
CA LEU A 70 -10.16 0.12 5.39
C LEU A 70 -11.08 1.30 5.00
N GLU A 71 -12.30 1.02 4.53
CA GLU A 71 -13.29 2.05 4.21
C GLU A 71 -13.78 2.77 5.49
N ASN A 72 -13.98 2.06 6.60
CA ASN A 72 -14.30 2.65 7.92
C ASN A 72 -13.15 3.51 8.45
N PHE A 73 -11.89 3.10 8.22
CA PHE A 73 -10.73 3.96 8.50
C PHE A 73 -10.80 5.26 7.69
N GLY A 74 -11.42 5.21 6.52
CA GLY A 74 -11.68 6.37 5.64
C GLY A 74 -11.04 6.30 4.27
N MET A 75 -10.44 5.15 3.88
CA MET A 75 -10.00 4.93 2.50
C MET A 75 -11.19 5.08 1.55
N ALA A 76 -10.96 5.65 0.39
CA ALA A 76 -12.03 5.89 -0.61
C ALA A 76 -12.63 4.59 -1.16
N MET A 77 -11.88 3.49 -1.10
CA MET A 77 -12.26 2.15 -1.52
C MET A 77 -11.31 1.15 -0.85
N GLY A 78 -11.82 -0.03 -0.50
CA GLY A 78 -11.00 -1.12 -0.03
C GLY A 78 -10.04 -1.63 -1.11
N ILE A 79 -8.87 -2.10 -0.70
CA ILE A 79 -7.78 -2.41 -1.64
C ILE A 79 -8.08 -3.64 -2.52
N LEU A 80 -8.85 -4.61 -2.00
CA LEU A 80 -9.22 -5.79 -2.78
C LEU A 80 -10.24 -5.43 -3.87
N ALA A 81 -11.16 -4.51 -3.58
CA ALA A 81 -12.05 -3.93 -4.59
C ALA A 81 -11.29 -3.08 -5.62
N VAL A 82 -10.23 -2.37 -5.22
CA VAL A 82 -9.34 -1.67 -6.17
C VAL A 82 -8.67 -2.66 -7.12
N PHE A 83 -8.23 -3.81 -6.62
CA PHE A 83 -7.63 -4.85 -7.46
C PHE A 83 -8.63 -5.47 -8.42
N ASP A 84 -9.85 -5.72 -8.00
CA ASP A 84 -10.92 -6.18 -8.90
C ASP A 84 -11.27 -5.13 -9.97
N MET A 85 -11.24 -3.84 -9.63
CA MET A 85 -11.49 -2.75 -10.58
C MET A 85 -10.37 -2.60 -11.61
N ALA A 86 -9.11 -2.69 -11.19
CA ALA A 86 -7.94 -2.62 -12.07
C ALA A 86 -7.76 -3.91 -12.89
N GLY A 87 -8.08 -5.01 -12.27
CA GLY A 87 -7.83 -6.38 -12.70
C GLY A 87 -6.61 -6.97 -12.00
N VAL A 88 -6.80 -8.08 -11.26
CA VAL A 88 -5.71 -8.80 -10.56
C VAL A 88 -4.59 -9.25 -11.51
N ASP A 89 -4.89 -9.40 -12.80
CA ASP A 89 -3.92 -9.73 -13.84
C ASP A 89 -2.80 -8.70 -13.98
N VAL A 90 -3.08 -7.43 -13.67
CA VAL A 90 -2.09 -6.34 -13.75
C VAL A 90 -0.95 -6.60 -12.77
N GLY A 91 -1.25 -6.83 -11.49
CA GLY A 91 -0.26 -7.14 -10.46
C GLY A 91 0.52 -8.41 -10.76
N VAL A 92 -0.17 -9.48 -11.19
CA VAL A 92 0.47 -10.76 -11.56
C VAL A 92 1.46 -10.57 -12.71
N LYS A 93 1.08 -9.85 -13.76
CA LYS A 93 1.94 -9.58 -14.93
C LYS A 93 3.14 -8.70 -14.56
N VAL A 94 2.94 -7.67 -13.73
CA VAL A 94 4.02 -6.81 -13.24
C VAL A 94 5.04 -7.60 -12.44
N ARG A 95 4.62 -8.45 -11.51
CA ARG A 95 5.52 -9.32 -10.73
C ARG A 95 6.26 -10.33 -11.61
N LYS A 96 5.57 -10.93 -12.59
CA LYS A 96 6.21 -11.84 -13.54
C LYS A 96 7.28 -11.14 -14.40
N ALA A 97 7.07 -9.89 -14.78
CA ALA A 97 8.03 -9.10 -15.54
C ALA A 97 9.20 -8.57 -14.69
N ASN A 98 9.04 -8.55 -13.36
CA ASN A 98 10.03 -8.03 -12.40
C ASN A 98 10.29 -9.04 -11.28
N PRO A 99 10.86 -10.22 -11.56
CA PRO A 99 11.05 -11.28 -10.57
C PRO A 99 11.95 -10.85 -9.40
N GLN A 100 12.82 -9.88 -9.59
CA GLN A 100 13.66 -9.29 -8.53
C GLN A 100 12.86 -8.55 -7.44
N GLN A 101 11.59 -8.24 -7.70
CA GLN A 101 10.66 -7.66 -6.71
C GLN A 101 9.80 -8.74 -6.02
N GLY A 102 10.11 -10.00 -6.26
CA GLY A 102 9.45 -11.12 -5.62
C GLY A 102 9.94 -11.36 -4.18
N SER A 103 9.28 -12.29 -3.51
CA SER A 103 9.66 -12.77 -2.17
C SER A 103 9.83 -14.29 -2.21
N SER A 104 10.66 -14.82 -1.33
CA SER A 104 10.77 -16.26 -1.07
C SER A 104 9.56 -16.80 -0.29
N ASP A 105 8.74 -15.92 0.28
CA ASP A 105 7.52 -16.27 0.97
C ASP A 105 6.46 -16.81 0.00
N PRO A 106 6.03 -18.08 0.13
CA PRO A 106 5.06 -18.68 -0.77
C PRO A 106 3.66 -18.04 -0.68
N SER A 107 3.37 -17.29 0.37
CA SER A 107 2.11 -16.54 0.53
C SER A 107 2.13 -15.19 -0.19
N PHE A 108 3.30 -14.74 -0.67
CA PHE A 108 3.48 -13.44 -1.30
C PHE A 108 2.59 -13.28 -2.54
N TYR A 109 1.59 -12.42 -2.44
CA TYR A 109 0.58 -12.19 -3.50
C TYR A 109 -0.09 -13.47 -4.03
N ARG A 110 -0.18 -14.50 -3.17
CA ARG A 110 -0.70 -15.80 -3.57
C ARG A 110 -2.18 -15.75 -3.90
N ALA A 111 -2.96 -14.92 -3.20
CA ALA A 111 -4.38 -14.76 -3.48
C ALA A 111 -4.63 -14.27 -4.91
N ASP A 112 -3.93 -13.23 -5.36
CA ASP A 112 -4.00 -12.76 -6.75
C ASP A 112 -3.64 -13.85 -7.76
N ALA A 113 -2.56 -14.58 -7.50
CA ALA A 113 -2.10 -15.64 -8.41
C ALA A 113 -3.13 -16.78 -8.55
N VAL A 114 -3.79 -17.14 -7.45
CA VAL A 114 -4.84 -18.17 -7.43
C VAL A 114 -6.06 -17.70 -8.21
N LEU A 115 -6.55 -16.47 -7.97
CA LEU A 115 -7.69 -15.91 -8.70
C LEU A 115 -7.38 -15.77 -10.20
N PHE A 116 -6.19 -15.30 -10.54
CA PHE A 116 -5.73 -15.19 -11.92
C PHE A 116 -5.70 -16.56 -12.62
N GLY A 117 -5.27 -17.61 -11.93
CA GLY A 117 -5.27 -18.99 -12.44
C GLY A 117 -6.66 -19.51 -12.80
N GLN A 118 -7.72 -18.99 -12.16
CA GLN A 118 -9.12 -19.30 -12.49
C GLN A 118 -9.71 -18.37 -13.55
N ASN A 119 -8.94 -17.46 -14.12
CA ASN A 119 -9.43 -16.36 -14.97
C ASN A 119 -10.45 -15.44 -14.25
N TRP A 120 -10.35 -15.33 -12.93
CA TRP A 120 -11.15 -14.43 -12.11
C TRP A 120 -10.38 -13.11 -11.93
N ILE A 121 -10.55 -12.22 -12.91
CA ILE A 121 -9.71 -11.02 -13.05
C ILE A 121 -10.38 -9.79 -12.40
N GLY A 122 -11.50 -9.95 -11.75
CA GLY A 122 -12.28 -8.86 -11.18
C GLY A 122 -13.41 -8.40 -12.10
N GLN A 123 -13.69 -7.09 -12.14
CA GLN A 123 -14.80 -6.52 -12.94
C GLN A 123 -14.73 -6.88 -14.42
N LYS A 124 -13.52 -7.05 -14.97
CA LYS A 124 -13.32 -7.43 -16.38
C LYS A 124 -13.96 -8.77 -16.76
N THR A 125 -14.04 -9.70 -15.81
CA THR A 125 -14.58 -11.05 -16.02
C THR A 125 -15.82 -11.35 -15.18
N GLY A 126 -16.31 -10.35 -14.43
CA GLY A 126 -17.45 -10.49 -13.50
C GLY A 126 -17.11 -11.22 -12.21
N LYS A 127 -15.88 -11.70 -12.04
CA LYS A 127 -15.40 -12.45 -10.86
C LYS A 127 -13.96 -12.06 -10.51
N GLY A 128 -13.70 -11.90 -9.22
CA GLY A 128 -12.40 -11.64 -8.61
C GLY A 128 -12.48 -11.98 -7.12
N TYR A 129 -12.03 -11.09 -6.26
CA TYR A 129 -12.33 -11.16 -4.83
C TYR A 129 -13.84 -11.10 -4.55
N TYR A 130 -14.56 -10.39 -5.43
CA TYR A 130 -16.01 -10.25 -5.43
C TYR A 130 -16.61 -10.77 -6.72
N ARG A 131 -17.92 -10.92 -6.73
CA ARG A 131 -18.72 -11.09 -7.95
C ARG A 131 -19.33 -9.76 -8.36
N TYR A 132 -19.49 -9.61 -9.66
CA TYR A 132 -20.08 -8.42 -10.30
C TYR A 132 -21.10 -8.85 -11.35
N GLU A 133 -22.25 -8.20 -11.36
CA GLU A 133 -23.20 -8.33 -12.45
C GLU A 133 -22.74 -7.53 -13.66
N GLN A 134 -23.15 -7.94 -14.84
CA GLN A 134 -22.77 -7.27 -16.08
C GLN A 134 -23.23 -5.80 -16.07
N GLY A 135 -22.30 -4.89 -16.25
CA GLY A 135 -22.55 -3.45 -16.25
C GLY A 135 -22.66 -2.81 -14.85
N SER A 136 -22.62 -3.60 -13.79
CA SER A 136 -22.62 -3.12 -12.40
C SER A 136 -21.21 -3.06 -11.81
N ARG A 137 -21.02 -2.13 -10.87
CA ARG A 137 -19.83 -2.06 -10.00
C ARG A 137 -20.14 -2.51 -8.57
N GLU A 138 -21.36 -2.95 -8.33
CA GLU A 138 -21.78 -3.44 -7.03
C GLU A 138 -21.02 -4.73 -6.69
N ARG A 139 -20.48 -4.78 -5.47
CA ARG A 139 -19.68 -5.89 -4.98
C ARG A 139 -20.59 -6.90 -4.28
N HIS A 140 -20.62 -8.12 -4.78
CA HIS A 140 -21.32 -9.23 -4.13
C HIS A 140 -20.31 -10.24 -3.59
N PRO A 141 -20.63 -10.94 -2.47
CA PRO A 141 -19.78 -12.02 -1.97
C PRO A 141 -19.45 -13.04 -3.06
N HIS A 142 -18.22 -13.58 -3.01
CA HIS A 142 -17.76 -14.63 -3.93
C HIS A 142 -17.35 -15.90 -3.14
N PRO A 143 -18.30 -16.72 -2.71
CA PRO A 143 -18.02 -17.88 -1.86
C PRO A 143 -17.03 -18.86 -2.44
N GLU A 144 -17.06 -19.08 -3.77
CA GLU A 144 -16.12 -19.98 -4.43
C GLU A 144 -14.68 -19.45 -4.37
N ALA A 145 -14.48 -18.14 -4.48
CA ALA A 145 -13.16 -17.55 -4.31
C ALA A 145 -12.68 -17.70 -2.87
N GLN A 146 -13.55 -17.47 -1.89
CA GLN A 146 -13.22 -17.65 -0.47
C GLN A 146 -12.83 -19.10 -0.16
N ALA A 147 -13.61 -20.07 -0.65
CA ALA A 147 -13.30 -21.48 -0.47
C ALA A 147 -11.96 -21.88 -1.12
N LEU A 148 -11.72 -21.42 -2.34
CA LEU A 148 -10.47 -21.67 -3.06
C LEU A 148 -9.26 -21.07 -2.34
N LEU A 149 -9.37 -19.86 -1.81
CA LEU A 149 -8.31 -19.21 -1.05
C LEU A 149 -8.06 -19.88 0.30
N ALA A 150 -9.09 -20.38 0.97
CA ALA A 150 -8.95 -21.17 2.20
C ALA A 150 -8.24 -22.52 1.94
N GLU A 151 -8.56 -23.19 0.84
CA GLU A 151 -7.84 -24.42 0.43
C GLU A 151 -6.36 -24.11 0.13
N GLU A 152 -6.09 -23.01 -0.53
CA GLU A 152 -4.72 -22.60 -0.83
C GLU A 152 -3.95 -22.27 0.45
N ALA A 153 -4.55 -21.54 1.37
CA ALA A 153 -3.98 -21.25 2.68
C ALA A 153 -3.62 -22.53 3.44
N LYS A 154 -4.50 -23.55 3.39
CA LYS A 154 -4.23 -24.86 4.00
C LYS A 154 -3.00 -25.54 3.37
N LYS A 155 -2.85 -25.48 2.04
CA LYS A 155 -1.67 -26.03 1.34
C LYS A 155 -0.38 -25.33 1.76
N LEU A 156 -0.46 -24.04 2.05
CA LEU A 156 0.66 -23.22 2.53
C LEU A 156 0.91 -23.33 4.04
N GLY A 157 0.11 -24.12 4.77
CA GLY A 157 0.20 -24.25 6.22
C GLY A 157 -0.24 -23.01 6.99
N ILE A 158 -1.02 -22.10 6.36
CA ILE A 158 -1.53 -20.89 6.99
C ILE A 158 -2.77 -21.24 7.83
N ALA A 159 -2.70 -20.98 9.12
CA ALA A 159 -3.80 -21.22 10.05
C ALA A 159 -4.98 -20.29 9.75
N GLN A 160 -6.19 -20.87 9.69
CA GLN A 160 -7.41 -20.10 9.58
C GLN A 160 -7.78 -19.48 10.92
N ARG A 161 -8.19 -18.22 10.90
CA ARG A 161 -8.52 -17.40 12.07
C ARG A 161 -9.93 -16.83 11.96
N THR A 162 -10.61 -16.74 13.08
CA THR A 162 -11.95 -16.12 13.21
C THR A 162 -11.93 -14.88 14.10
N ASP A 163 -10.75 -14.55 14.65
CA ASP A 163 -10.52 -13.47 15.62
C ASP A 163 -9.87 -12.22 15.02
N ILE A 164 -9.80 -12.14 13.69
CA ILE A 164 -9.20 -10.97 12.98
C ILE A 164 -10.11 -9.76 13.18
N THR A 165 -9.60 -8.76 13.89
CA THR A 165 -10.34 -7.53 14.19
C THR A 165 -10.13 -6.46 13.14
N GLU A 166 -11.06 -5.49 13.06
CA GLU A 166 -10.93 -4.29 12.23
C GLU A 166 -9.65 -3.52 12.56
N GLN A 167 -9.31 -3.42 13.85
CA GLN A 167 -8.06 -2.77 14.28
C GLN A 167 -6.83 -3.49 13.73
N GLU A 168 -6.77 -4.83 13.79
CA GLU A 168 -5.65 -5.60 13.24
C GLU A 168 -5.52 -5.37 11.73
N ILE A 169 -6.63 -5.34 11.00
CA ILE A 169 -6.64 -5.09 9.56
C ILE A 169 -6.04 -3.71 9.25
N VAL A 170 -6.52 -2.67 9.93
CA VAL A 170 -6.03 -1.30 9.75
C VAL A 170 -4.56 -1.19 10.13
N GLU A 171 -4.15 -1.70 11.29
CA GLU A 171 -2.75 -1.66 11.74
C GLU A 171 -1.83 -2.34 10.73
N ARG A 172 -2.17 -3.55 10.30
CA ARG A 172 -1.32 -4.30 9.35
C ARG A 172 -1.20 -3.58 8.01
N CYS A 173 -2.29 -3.12 7.46
CA CYS A 173 -2.28 -2.46 6.16
C CYS A 173 -1.63 -1.07 6.22
N ILE A 174 -2.01 -0.24 7.19
CA ILE A 174 -1.54 1.16 7.24
C ILE A 174 -0.12 1.27 7.80
N TYR A 175 0.25 0.48 8.83
CA TYR A 175 1.60 0.57 9.40
C TYR A 175 2.67 0.02 8.45
N SER A 176 2.37 -1.02 7.68
CA SER A 176 3.28 -1.50 6.63
C SER A 176 3.51 -0.44 5.54
N MET A 177 2.45 0.27 5.15
CA MET A 177 2.53 1.41 4.23
C MET A 177 3.39 2.55 4.80
N ILE A 178 3.18 2.93 6.07
CA ILE A 178 3.96 3.97 6.75
C ILE A 178 5.43 3.57 6.85
N ASN A 179 5.71 2.31 7.18
CA ASN A 179 7.07 1.78 7.25
C ASN A 179 7.81 1.93 5.91
N GLU A 180 7.15 1.61 4.81
CA GLU A 180 7.71 1.81 3.47
C GLU A 180 7.89 3.29 3.14
N GLY A 181 6.96 4.16 3.57
CA GLY A 181 7.10 5.61 3.47
C GLY A 181 8.34 6.14 4.19
N ALA A 182 8.65 5.60 5.37
CA ALA A 182 9.88 5.95 6.10
C ALA A 182 11.15 5.56 5.33
N LYS A 183 11.18 4.39 4.68
CA LYS A 183 12.29 3.97 3.79
C LYS A 183 12.43 4.90 2.59
N ILE A 184 11.32 5.25 1.94
CA ILE A 184 11.27 6.18 0.80
C ILE A 184 11.87 7.55 1.17
N LEU A 185 11.61 8.05 2.37
CA LEU A 185 12.18 9.31 2.88
C LEU A 185 13.68 9.17 3.16
N GLU A 186 14.10 8.08 3.78
CA GLU A 186 15.50 7.82 4.10
C GLU A 186 16.37 7.70 2.85
N GLU A 187 15.87 7.02 1.82
CA GLU A 187 16.51 6.86 0.52
C GLU A 187 16.45 8.12 -0.36
N GLY A 188 15.67 9.13 0.04
CA GLY A 188 15.49 10.36 -0.73
C GLY A 188 14.70 10.18 -2.03
N VAL A 189 13.88 9.14 -2.12
CA VAL A 189 12.94 8.93 -3.24
C VAL A 189 11.85 9.99 -3.20
N ALA A 190 11.25 10.24 -2.02
CA ALA A 190 10.47 11.44 -1.73
C ALA A 190 11.33 12.44 -0.97
N LEU A 191 11.20 13.72 -1.28
CA LEU A 191 11.98 14.77 -0.61
C LEU A 191 11.41 15.12 0.76
N ARG A 192 10.09 15.07 0.90
CA ARG A 192 9.36 15.54 2.09
C ARG A 192 8.28 14.54 2.50
N PRO A 193 7.97 14.41 3.79
CA PRO A 193 6.80 13.62 4.25
C PRO A 193 5.50 14.05 3.58
N GLY A 194 5.28 15.38 3.47
CA GLY A 194 4.11 15.93 2.80
C GLY A 194 4.00 15.60 1.31
N ASP A 195 5.09 15.27 0.62
CA ASP A 195 5.01 14.79 -0.76
C ASP A 195 4.33 13.42 -0.82
N ILE A 196 4.64 12.53 0.12
CA ILE A 196 3.99 11.23 0.29
C ILE A 196 2.51 11.42 0.62
N ASP A 197 2.20 12.33 1.54
CA ASP A 197 0.83 12.64 1.95
C ASP A 197 -0.01 13.15 0.77
N VAL A 198 0.57 14.01 -0.06
CA VAL A 198 -0.07 14.51 -1.29
C VAL A 198 -0.30 13.39 -2.30
N VAL A 199 0.66 12.48 -2.50
CA VAL A 199 0.50 11.31 -3.37
C VAL A 199 -0.71 10.50 -2.92
N TYR A 200 -0.79 10.17 -1.65
CA TYR A 200 -1.83 9.29 -1.12
C TYR A 200 -3.21 9.95 -1.07
N THR A 201 -3.29 11.20 -0.67
CA THR A 201 -4.57 11.94 -0.61
C THR A 201 -5.10 12.38 -1.97
N SER A 202 -4.25 12.44 -3.01
CA SER A 202 -4.62 12.89 -4.35
C SER A 202 -4.71 11.78 -5.40
N GLY A 203 -4.08 10.61 -5.15
CA GLY A 203 -3.99 9.52 -6.10
C GLY A 203 -4.46 8.16 -5.59
N TYR A 204 -4.34 7.89 -4.28
CA TYR A 204 -4.54 6.55 -3.70
C TYR A 204 -5.70 6.46 -2.71
N GLY A 205 -6.51 7.53 -2.61
CA GLY A 205 -7.75 7.50 -1.83
C GLY A 205 -7.56 7.51 -0.31
N PHE A 206 -6.39 7.89 0.19
CA PHE A 206 -6.18 8.05 1.63
C PHE A 206 -7.04 9.22 2.16
N PRO A 207 -7.67 9.08 3.35
CA PRO A 207 -8.61 10.08 3.86
C PRO A 207 -7.95 11.43 4.16
N ARG A 208 -8.36 12.46 3.45
CA ARG A 208 -7.82 13.84 3.61
C ARG A 208 -7.96 14.37 5.03
N ARG A 209 -9.00 13.97 5.75
CA ARG A 209 -9.20 14.36 7.16
C ARG A 209 -8.10 13.85 8.10
N ARG A 210 -7.33 12.83 7.66
CA ARG A 210 -6.18 12.28 8.38
C ARG A 210 -4.83 12.80 7.84
N GLY A 211 -4.85 13.76 6.91
CA GLY A 211 -3.67 14.46 6.40
C GLY A 211 -2.81 13.70 5.39
N GLY A 212 -2.80 12.40 5.43
CA GLY A 212 -1.96 11.49 4.66
C GLY A 212 -1.23 10.50 5.56
N PRO A 213 -0.54 9.47 5.02
CA PRO A 213 0.04 8.39 5.82
C PRO A 213 1.16 8.86 6.77
N MET A 214 2.01 9.80 6.34
CA MET A 214 3.12 10.28 7.17
C MET A 214 2.64 11.25 8.25
N PHE A 215 1.73 12.15 7.90
CA PHE A 215 1.07 13.03 8.87
C PHE A 215 0.28 12.21 9.91
N PHE A 216 -0.48 11.22 9.46
CA PHE A 216 -1.21 10.32 10.35
C PHE A 216 -0.28 9.57 11.32
N ALA A 217 0.88 9.12 10.84
CA ALA A 217 1.88 8.48 11.69
C ALA A 217 2.43 9.44 12.78
N ASP A 218 2.69 10.69 12.41
CA ASP A 218 3.11 11.72 13.37
C ASP A 218 2.03 11.97 14.43
N GLU A 219 0.74 12.04 14.04
CA GLU A 219 -0.39 12.27 14.95
C GLU A 219 -0.62 11.13 15.96
N ILE A 220 -0.50 9.87 15.54
CA ILE A 220 -0.69 8.72 16.45
C ILE A 220 0.57 8.38 17.25
N GLY A 221 1.70 8.98 16.89
CA GLY A 221 3.02 8.76 17.47
C GLY A 221 3.80 7.63 16.82
N LEU A 222 5.04 7.91 16.43
CA LEU A 222 5.91 6.95 15.74
C LEU A 222 6.26 5.74 16.60
N SER A 223 6.28 5.87 17.93
CA SER A 223 6.41 4.75 18.86
C SER A 223 5.25 3.77 18.79
N THR A 224 4.03 4.24 18.60
CA THR A 224 2.84 3.41 18.38
C THR A 224 2.96 2.60 17.08
N VAL A 225 3.36 3.26 16.00
CA VAL A 225 3.57 2.60 14.70
C VAL A 225 4.68 1.55 14.81
N LEU A 226 5.81 1.89 15.44
CA LEU A 226 6.94 0.98 15.64
C LEU A 226 6.52 -0.25 16.46
N ALA A 227 5.82 -0.05 17.58
CA ALA A 227 5.32 -1.15 18.40
C ALA A 227 4.40 -2.10 17.64
N GLY A 228 3.54 -1.56 16.76
CA GLY A 228 2.69 -2.36 15.88
C GLY A 228 3.50 -3.18 14.88
N ILE A 229 4.49 -2.58 14.24
CA ILE A 229 5.39 -3.26 13.30
C ILE A 229 6.15 -4.40 14.00
N GLU A 230 6.70 -4.16 15.18
CA GLU A 230 7.40 -5.18 15.95
C GLU A 230 6.48 -6.30 16.45
N LYS A 231 5.24 -5.96 16.85
CA LYS A 231 4.20 -6.93 17.23
C LYS A 231 3.91 -7.91 16.10
N TYR A 232 3.70 -7.40 14.89
CA TYR A 232 3.39 -8.21 13.73
C TYR A 232 4.63 -8.94 13.18
N GLY A 233 5.81 -8.34 13.25
CA GLY A 233 7.08 -8.96 12.87
C GLY A 233 7.46 -10.19 13.71
N LYS A 234 7.01 -10.26 14.97
CA LYS A 234 7.20 -11.45 15.83
C LYS A 234 6.24 -12.60 15.47
N ARG A 235 5.13 -12.30 14.84
CA ARG A 235 4.02 -13.24 14.64
C ARG A 235 3.86 -13.68 13.18
N LEU A 236 4.30 -12.83 12.25
CA LEU A 236 4.14 -13.01 10.81
C LEU A 236 5.53 -13.14 10.15
N HIS A 237 5.58 -12.97 8.83
CA HIS A 237 6.82 -12.99 8.05
C HIS A 237 7.76 -11.85 8.47
N ALA A 238 8.72 -12.15 9.34
CA ALA A 238 9.59 -11.15 9.98
C ALA A 238 10.35 -10.27 8.98
N GLU A 239 10.70 -10.80 7.82
CA GLU A 239 11.42 -10.06 6.76
C GLU A 239 10.60 -8.87 6.24
N ASP A 240 9.30 -9.03 6.10
CA ASP A 240 8.38 -8.00 5.60
C ASP A 240 8.06 -6.93 6.64
N TRP A 241 8.26 -7.27 7.91
CA TRP A 241 7.98 -6.42 9.06
C TRP A 241 9.23 -5.79 9.69
N GLN A 242 10.36 -5.74 8.94
CA GLN A 242 11.55 -5.05 9.43
C GLN A 242 11.29 -3.54 9.50
N PRO A 243 11.36 -2.94 10.71
CA PRO A 243 11.16 -1.51 10.86
C PRO A 243 12.23 -0.71 10.11
N ALA A 244 11.81 0.33 9.39
CA ALA A 244 12.72 1.27 8.74
C ALA A 244 13.66 1.92 9.76
N PRO A 245 14.98 2.06 9.47
CA PRO A 245 15.92 2.69 10.38
C PRO A 245 15.50 4.09 10.78
N LEU A 246 14.98 4.89 9.86
CA LEU A 246 14.46 6.23 10.13
C LEU A 246 13.29 6.19 11.14
N LEU A 247 12.35 5.25 10.98
CA LEU A 247 11.23 5.11 11.91
C LEU A 247 11.71 4.75 13.30
N LYS A 248 12.64 3.78 13.44
CA LYS A 248 13.25 3.41 14.73
C LYS A 248 13.91 4.59 15.39
N LYS A 249 14.72 5.34 14.64
CA LYS A 249 15.43 6.51 15.15
C LYS A 249 14.46 7.55 15.70
N LEU A 250 13.48 7.94 14.89
CA LEU A 250 12.53 8.99 15.28
C LEU A 250 11.63 8.55 16.45
N ALA A 251 11.20 7.29 16.48
CA ALA A 251 10.44 6.76 17.62
C ALA A 251 11.24 6.81 18.93
N ALA A 252 12.53 6.45 18.90
CA ALA A 252 13.41 6.51 20.07
C ALA A 252 13.66 7.95 20.56
N GLU A 253 13.66 8.92 19.65
CA GLU A 253 13.86 10.35 19.94
C GLU A 253 12.55 11.08 20.30
N ASN A 254 11.39 10.39 20.33
CA ASN A 254 10.05 10.99 20.41
C ASN A 254 9.84 12.07 19.34
N GLY A 255 10.46 11.89 18.18
CA GLY A 255 10.44 12.79 17.06
C GLY A 255 9.25 12.53 16.10
N THR A 256 9.17 13.37 15.08
CA THR A 256 8.19 13.26 13.99
C THR A 256 8.88 13.34 12.64
N PHE A 257 8.26 12.81 11.58
CA PHE A 257 8.75 12.98 10.21
C PHE A 257 8.80 14.46 9.81
N ALA A 258 7.81 15.24 10.22
CA ALA A 258 7.76 16.67 9.95
C ALA A 258 8.93 17.43 10.58
N ALA A 259 9.23 17.20 11.87
CA ALA A 259 10.36 17.82 12.56
C ALA A 259 11.72 17.38 11.97
N TRP A 260 11.87 16.08 11.66
CA TRP A 260 13.06 15.56 10.99
C TRP A 260 13.33 16.26 9.66
N HIS A 261 12.29 16.44 8.83
CA HIS A 261 12.44 17.14 7.56
C HIS A 261 12.81 18.62 7.77
N ALA A 262 12.13 19.32 8.69
CA ALA A 262 12.40 20.72 8.99
C ALA A 262 13.85 20.95 9.47
N ALA A 263 14.41 20.04 10.26
CA ALA A 263 15.79 20.10 10.71
C ALA A 263 16.82 19.93 9.57
N ARG A 264 16.50 19.13 8.56
CA ARG A 264 17.37 18.93 7.37
C ARG A 264 17.31 20.14 6.43
N SER A 265 16.15 20.73 6.23
CA SER A 265 15.97 21.90 5.35
C SER A 265 16.68 23.17 5.84
N LYS A 266 17.09 23.22 7.11
CA LYS A 266 17.86 24.32 7.70
C LYS A 266 19.39 24.16 7.53
N LYS A 267 19.85 22.98 7.11
CA LYS A 267 21.27 22.64 6.98
C LYS A 267 21.77 22.64 5.53
N GLY A 268 20.90 22.76 4.57
CA GLY A 268 21.17 22.85 3.13
C GLY A 268 20.73 24.17 2.55
#